data_49a41cfc140037708f045c0dddad0469
#
_entry.id   49a41cfc140037708f045c0dddad0469
#
_cell.length_a   1.000
_cell.length_b   1.000
_cell.length_c   1.000
_cell.angle_alpha   90.00
_cell.angle_beta   90.00
_cell.angle_gamma   90.00
#
_symmetry.space_group_name_H-M   'P 1'
#
loop_
_entity.id
_entity.type
_entity.pdbx_description
1 polymer ?
#
loop_
_entity_poly.entity_id
_entity_poly.type
_entity_poly.pdbx_seq_one_letter_code
_entity_poly.pdbx_strand_id
1 'polypeptide(L)'
;FKIEGRMKKPEYVALVTAMYRKYTDQYLEHGEKAFYIDPKDRQMLMDLYNRGGSHGGYYHTRNGRKMLSLDRPNHAGVPALQVVSQSGKTVTAKAITDIHAGDVVELPTQNDNYTFSDSAKKGQTITFYSHKRQNMKKGQILNRTRNESLINEIHDTIISRKVKEKINGKLILSVGEPAKLEVVYQDCTVELIGEPVQEAFNQPMQIERIEKQMRKTGNTEFEFEHLQIELLGNVFLPMQSLNELRRKALDTLEDQILQKTRRKSSSTPKYMEESVAADKKCNCFYVSVETREQLLEVLKESSVQRIYLDCNLADRIWENPNLNDMIQSVHERGKTIYLGMPHIFRTDANAKYETCYAHIFEAAWDGVLIRNYESYQFLKAHGYQGNIVTDYNLYQFNRYAKKFWMKEEVEATTAPLELNYNELREVGLESSELVVYGHVPMMVSAQCVTKTVSGCRKEKGILVMKDRYQKEFFVKNNCDYCYNIIYNSLPIVLTDQKQEIEELMPKAMRLQFTVEKKDTVRKVLDLYRAVFLQNQAAREPDMEFTRGHFKRGIK
;
A
#
# COMPACT_ATOMS: atom_id res chain seq x y z
N PHE A 1 -3.26 -7.15 14.41
CA PHE A 1 -3.94 -6.00 13.79
C PHE A 1 -2.95 -5.19 12.95
N LYS A 2 -3.42 -4.65 11.83
CA LYS A 2 -2.66 -3.70 11.00
C LYS A 2 -3.40 -2.36 11.00
N ILE A 3 -2.76 -1.32 11.56
CA ILE A 3 -3.31 0.04 11.65
C ILE A 3 -2.59 0.90 10.60
N GLU A 4 -3.36 1.47 9.67
CA GLU A 4 -2.84 2.30 8.58
C GLU A 4 -3.04 3.79 8.90
N GLY A 5 -1.92 4.50 9.10
CA GLY A 5 -1.91 5.93 9.39
C GLY A 5 -1.08 6.77 8.42
N ARG A 6 -0.62 6.20 7.30
CA ARG A 6 0.33 6.84 6.36
C ARG A 6 -0.03 8.28 5.97
N MET A 7 -1.31 8.54 5.71
CA MET A 7 -1.81 9.87 5.31
C MET A 7 -2.55 10.58 6.45
N LYS A 8 -2.34 10.14 7.70
CA LYS A 8 -3.02 10.67 8.88
C LYS A 8 -2.03 11.37 9.81
N LYS A 9 -2.57 12.24 10.67
CA LYS A 9 -1.80 12.87 11.72
C LYS A 9 -1.49 11.89 12.85
N PRO A 10 -0.46 12.14 13.67
CA PRO A 10 -0.09 11.28 14.80
C PRO A 10 -1.25 10.97 15.75
N GLU A 11 -2.13 11.93 15.99
CA GLU A 11 -3.28 11.80 16.90
C GLU A 11 -4.23 10.68 16.44
N TYR A 12 -4.39 10.49 15.12
CA TYR A 12 -5.19 9.39 14.59
C TYR A 12 -4.59 8.03 14.95
N VAL A 13 -3.29 7.86 14.74
CA VAL A 13 -2.61 6.59 15.05
C VAL A 13 -2.64 6.33 16.55
N ALA A 14 -2.38 7.36 17.36
CA ALA A 14 -2.38 7.30 18.80
C ALA A 14 -3.75 6.83 19.35
N LEU A 15 -4.83 7.52 18.99
CA LEU A 15 -6.16 7.18 19.48
C LEU A 15 -6.63 5.81 18.99
N VAL A 16 -6.47 5.50 17.71
CA VAL A 16 -6.89 4.19 17.16
C VAL A 16 -6.15 3.06 17.86
N THR A 17 -4.83 3.20 18.04
CA THR A 17 -4.03 2.18 18.74
C THR A 17 -4.45 2.02 20.20
N ALA A 18 -4.66 3.12 20.91
CA ALA A 18 -5.13 3.09 22.30
C ALA A 18 -6.50 2.40 22.44
N MET A 19 -7.43 2.68 21.54
CA MET A 19 -8.75 2.04 21.56
C MET A 19 -8.69 0.55 21.25
N TYR A 20 -7.92 0.14 20.23
CA TYR A 20 -7.72 -1.28 19.95
C TYR A 20 -7.04 -2.01 21.11
N ARG A 21 -6.04 -1.38 21.77
CA ARG A 21 -5.39 -1.95 22.96
C ARG A 21 -6.39 -2.11 24.10
N LYS A 22 -7.13 -1.04 24.45
CA LYS A 22 -8.15 -1.04 25.50
C LYS A 22 -9.16 -2.19 25.33
N TYR A 23 -9.74 -2.30 24.14
CA TYR A 23 -10.79 -3.28 23.88
C TYR A 23 -10.27 -4.71 23.70
N THR A 24 -9.04 -4.87 23.25
CA THR A 24 -8.38 -6.17 23.22
C THR A 24 -8.14 -6.68 24.64
N ASP A 25 -7.62 -5.83 25.52
CA ASP A 25 -7.39 -6.21 26.93
C ASP A 25 -8.70 -6.55 27.64
N GLN A 26 -9.73 -5.72 27.47
CA GLN A 26 -11.06 -5.98 28.04
C GLN A 26 -11.63 -7.35 27.57
N TYR A 27 -11.46 -7.67 26.28
CA TYR A 27 -11.93 -8.95 25.76
C TYR A 27 -11.13 -10.14 26.32
N LEU A 28 -9.81 -9.99 26.43
CA LEU A 28 -8.93 -11.05 26.96
C LEU A 28 -9.17 -11.30 28.46
N GLU A 29 -9.46 -10.25 29.23
CA GLU A 29 -9.73 -10.35 30.67
C GLU A 29 -11.12 -10.89 31.00
N HIS A 30 -12.14 -10.47 30.24
CA HIS A 30 -13.54 -10.66 30.61
C HIS A 30 -14.34 -11.55 29.64
N GLY A 31 -13.79 -11.82 28.45
CA GLY A 31 -14.43 -12.62 27.41
C GLY A 31 -15.61 -11.90 26.71
N GLU A 32 -16.25 -12.60 25.79
CA GLU A 32 -17.31 -12.06 24.92
C GLU A 32 -18.53 -11.53 25.70
N LYS A 33 -18.93 -12.22 26.77
CA LYS A 33 -20.16 -11.89 27.51
C LYS A 33 -20.11 -10.55 28.26
N ALA A 34 -18.92 -10.09 28.63
CA ALA A 34 -18.69 -8.82 29.32
C ALA A 34 -18.10 -7.74 28.40
N PHE A 35 -17.99 -8.02 27.11
CA PHE A 35 -17.45 -7.08 26.14
C PHE A 35 -18.44 -5.96 25.85
N TYR A 36 -18.03 -4.72 26.12
CA TYR A 36 -18.84 -3.53 25.89
C TYR A 36 -17.99 -2.41 25.33
N ILE A 37 -18.47 -1.78 24.26
CA ILE A 37 -17.83 -0.60 23.67
C ILE A 37 -18.50 0.66 24.21
N ASP A 38 -17.72 1.53 24.87
CA ASP A 38 -18.20 2.80 25.37
C ASP A 38 -18.62 3.71 24.18
N PRO A 39 -19.85 4.20 24.13
CA PRO A 39 -20.30 5.13 23.11
C PRO A 39 -19.43 6.37 23.00
N LYS A 40 -18.80 6.83 24.08
CA LYS A 40 -17.88 7.97 24.09
C LYS A 40 -16.63 7.68 23.28
N ASP A 41 -16.03 6.51 23.45
CA ASP A 41 -14.84 6.11 22.69
C ASP A 41 -15.14 6.02 21.18
N ARG A 42 -16.30 5.47 20.85
CA ARG A 42 -16.78 5.45 19.46
C ARG A 42 -16.95 6.85 18.90
N GLN A 43 -17.51 7.78 19.70
CA GLN A 43 -17.68 9.17 19.30
C GLN A 43 -16.34 9.87 19.10
N MET A 44 -15.34 9.63 19.96
CA MET A 44 -13.99 10.17 19.80
C MET A 44 -13.34 9.72 18.49
N LEU A 45 -13.46 8.44 18.13
CA LEU A 45 -12.94 7.92 16.84
C LEU A 45 -13.65 8.58 15.65
N MET A 46 -14.97 8.76 15.71
CA MET A 46 -15.75 9.41 14.66
C MET A 46 -15.41 10.90 14.52
N ASP A 47 -15.19 11.58 15.63
CA ASP A 47 -14.82 13.01 15.67
C ASP A 47 -13.41 13.25 15.12
N LEU A 48 -12.51 12.30 15.38
CA LEU A 48 -11.14 12.38 14.89
C LEU A 48 -11.05 12.10 13.37
N TYR A 49 -11.74 11.05 12.89
CA TYR A 49 -11.82 10.76 11.46
C TYR A 49 -12.93 9.78 11.10
N ASN A 50 -13.79 10.17 10.16
CA ASN A 50 -14.73 9.27 9.50
C ASN A 50 -15.02 9.75 8.07
N ARG A 51 -15.55 8.87 7.22
CA ARG A 51 -15.96 9.17 5.84
C ARG A 51 -17.47 9.05 5.62
N GLY A 52 -18.27 9.46 6.60
CA GLY A 52 -19.72 9.31 6.60
C GLY A 52 -20.17 8.09 7.41
N GLY A 53 -19.38 7.69 8.40
CA GLY A 53 -19.63 6.58 9.30
C GLY A 53 -18.50 5.56 9.35
N SER A 54 -18.79 4.44 9.97
CA SER A 54 -17.91 3.27 10.04
C SER A 54 -18.65 2.02 9.54
N HIS A 55 -17.91 1.02 9.09
CA HIS A 55 -18.45 -0.24 8.60
C HIS A 55 -17.61 -1.43 9.07
N GLY A 56 -18.19 -2.62 9.02
CA GLY A 56 -17.54 -3.87 9.48
C GLY A 56 -16.48 -4.43 8.52
N GLY A 57 -16.06 -3.68 7.49
CA GLY A 57 -15.06 -4.16 6.53
C GLY A 57 -15.52 -5.45 5.81
N TYR A 58 -14.58 -6.38 5.66
CA TYR A 58 -14.81 -7.65 4.96
C TYR A 58 -15.43 -8.75 5.84
N TYR A 59 -15.79 -8.49 7.08
CA TYR A 59 -16.33 -9.53 7.98
C TYR A 59 -17.67 -10.11 7.49
N HIS A 60 -18.53 -9.28 6.89
CA HIS A 60 -19.87 -9.68 6.47
C HIS A 60 -20.14 -9.47 4.97
N THR A 61 -19.23 -8.82 4.26
CA THR A 61 -19.41 -8.53 2.83
C THR A 61 -18.05 -8.50 2.13
N ARG A 62 -18.01 -8.97 0.89
CA ARG A 62 -16.79 -8.99 0.08
C ARG A 62 -16.63 -7.75 -0.80
N ASN A 63 -17.74 -7.07 -1.14
CA ASN A 63 -17.76 -5.88 -1.97
C ASN A 63 -19.13 -5.19 -1.91
N GLY A 64 -19.25 -4.04 -2.55
CA GLY A 64 -20.51 -3.33 -2.70
C GLY A 64 -20.59 -2.04 -1.88
N ARG A 65 -21.72 -1.37 -1.99
CA ARG A 65 -21.97 -0.02 -1.45
C ARG A 65 -21.70 0.12 0.05
N LYS A 66 -22.01 -0.92 0.83
CA LYS A 66 -21.84 -0.92 2.29
C LYS A 66 -20.40 -0.81 2.77
N MET A 67 -19.42 -1.02 1.89
CA MET A 67 -17.99 -0.96 2.22
C MET A 67 -17.34 0.37 1.85
N LEU A 68 -18.03 1.25 1.16
CA LEU A 68 -17.48 2.47 0.61
C LEU A 68 -18.25 3.69 1.10
N SER A 69 -17.52 4.79 1.28
CA SER A 69 -18.12 6.12 1.35
C SER A 69 -18.29 6.65 -0.07
N LEU A 70 -19.53 6.84 -0.51
CA LEU A 70 -19.86 7.30 -1.87
C LEU A 70 -19.93 8.83 -1.95
N ASP A 71 -20.15 9.51 -0.82
CA ASP A 71 -20.48 10.92 -0.81
C ASP A 71 -19.22 11.80 -0.80
N ARG A 72 -18.17 11.34 -0.12
CA ARG A 72 -16.92 12.09 -0.02
C ARG A 72 -15.70 11.24 0.33
N PRO A 73 -14.52 11.55 -0.26
CA PRO A 73 -13.29 10.81 0.00
C PRO A 73 -12.60 11.22 1.31
N ASN A 74 -12.93 12.41 1.84
CA ASN A 74 -12.27 13.02 2.98
C ASN A 74 -13.09 12.85 4.27
N HIS A 75 -12.55 13.38 5.40
CA HIS A 75 -13.24 13.41 6.69
C HIS A 75 -14.60 14.10 6.56
N ALA A 76 -15.65 13.40 6.98
CA ALA A 76 -17.02 13.91 6.95
C ALA A 76 -17.36 14.78 8.15
N GLY A 77 -16.56 14.72 9.22
CA GLY A 77 -16.85 15.35 10.49
C GLY A 77 -18.00 14.70 11.24
N VAL A 78 -18.38 15.34 12.33
CA VAL A 78 -19.54 14.97 13.15
C VAL A 78 -20.47 16.16 13.32
N PRO A 79 -21.80 15.97 13.43
CA PRO A 79 -22.75 17.03 13.67
C PRO A 79 -22.36 17.88 14.88
N ALA A 80 -22.17 19.17 14.70
CA ALA A 80 -21.75 20.08 15.77
C ALA A 80 -22.68 21.28 15.95
N LEU A 81 -23.22 21.82 14.86
CA LEU A 81 -24.09 23.01 14.91
C LEU A 81 -25.34 22.78 14.06
N GLN A 82 -26.43 23.41 14.48
CA GLN A 82 -27.66 23.53 13.70
C GLN A 82 -27.93 24.99 13.39
N VAL A 83 -28.00 25.32 12.11
CA VAL A 83 -28.27 26.71 11.66
C VAL A 83 -29.66 27.14 12.10
N VAL A 84 -29.72 28.30 12.79
CA VAL A 84 -30.96 28.96 13.19
C VAL A 84 -31.37 29.99 12.15
N SER A 85 -30.42 30.83 11.71
CA SER A 85 -30.65 31.86 10.69
C SER A 85 -29.32 32.27 10.04
N GLN A 86 -29.44 32.88 8.86
CA GLN A 86 -28.34 33.55 8.17
C GLN A 86 -28.80 34.89 7.63
N SER A 87 -27.98 35.91 7.84
CA SER A 87 -28.16 37.24 7.25
C SER A 87 -26.84 37.69 6.63
N GLY A 88 -26.80 37.72 5.30
CA GLY A 88 -25.56 38.03 4.57
C GLY A 88 -24.45 37.03 4.88
N LYS A 89 -23.37 37.51 5.50
CA LYS A 89 -22.23 36.67 5.96
C LYS A 89 -22.31 36.23 7.42
N THR A 90 -23.31 36.76 8.17
CA THR A 90 -23.51 36.41 9.57
C THR A 90 -24.38 35.19 9.71
N VAL A 91 -23.90 34.18 10.42
CA VAL A 91 -24.60 32.91 10.66
C VAL A 91 -24.87 32.79 12.15
N THR A 92 -26.13 32.51 12.51
CA THR A 92 -26.54 32.15 13.86
C THR A 92 -26.87 30.68 13.90
N ALA A 93 -26.26 29.92 14.80
CA ALA A 93 -26.45 28.50 14.93
C ALA A 93 -26.52 28.07 16.40
N LYS A 94 -27.23 26.97 16.66
CA LYS A 94 -27.32 26.34 17.98
C LYS A 94 -26.30 25.22 18.07
N ALA A 95 -25.50 25.19 19.12
CA ALA A 95 -24.54 24.11 19.37
C ALA A 95 -25.25 22.79 19.72
N ILE A 96 -24.99 21.74 18.97
CA ILE A 96 -25.51 20.36 19.20
C ILE A 96 -24.62 19.61 20.18
N THR A 97 -23.32 19.91 20.19
CA THR A 97 -22.31 19.40 21.11
C THR A 97 -21.52 20.58 21.68
N ASP A 98 -20.67 20.35 22.67
CA ASP A 98 -19.74 21.39 23.16
C ASP A 98 -18.78 21.77 22.02
N ILE A 99 -18.55 23.07 21.88
CA ILE A 99 -17.59 23.69 20.95
C ILE A 99 -16.45 24.28 21.78
N HIS A 100 -15.23 24.10 21.33
CA HIS A 100 -14.03 24.64 21.99
C HIS A 100 -13.31 25.60 21.05
N ALA A 101 -12.57 26.53 21.63
CA ALA A 101 -11.68 27.38 20.85
C ALA A 101 -10.69 26.51 20.06
N GLY A 102 -10.51 26.83 18.78
CA GLY A 102 -9.73 26.01 17.85
C GLY A 102 -10.52 24.94 17.08
N ASP A 103 -11.76 24.63 17.48
CA ASP A 103 -12.62 23.73 16.71
C ASP A 103 -12.90 24.29 15.32
N VAL A 104 -12.95 23.40 14.32
CA VAL A 104 -13.23 23.78 12.92
C VAL A 104 -14.50 23.12 12.45
N VAL A 105 -15.41 23.90 11.90
CA VAL A 105 -16.61 23.41 11.21
C VAL A 105 -16.52 23.68 9.71
N GLU A 106 -17.02 22.73 8.93
CA GLU A 106 -17.11 22.86 7.48
C GLU A 106 -18.35 23.64 7.09
N LEU A 107 -18.19 24.59 6.16
CA LEU A 107 -19.27 25.38 5.60
C LEU A 107 -19.72 24.83 4.24
N PRO A 108 -20.98 25.10 3.79
CA PRO A 108 -21.52 24.52 2.57
C PRO A 108 -20.76 24.87 1.29
N THR A 109 -20.13 26.04 1.22
CA THR A 109 -19.29 26.40 0.08
C THR A 109 -18.04 25.56 0.08
N GLN A 110 -17.78 24.88 -1.02
CA GLN A 110 -16.68 23.94 -1.16
C GLN A 110 -15.33 24.52 -0.69
N ASN A 111 -14.63 23.76 0.16
CA ASN A 111 -13.37 24.14 0.80
C ASN A 111 -13.44 25.42 1.66
N ASP A 112 -14.58 25.72 2.25
CA ASP A 112 -14.74 26.81 3.21
C ASP A 112 -14.97 26.25 4.62
N ASN A 113 -14.21 26.74 5.58
CA ASN A 113 -14.24 26.28 6.97
C ASN A 113 -14.27 27.50 7.90
N TYR A 114 -14.84 27.30 9.08
CA TYR A 114 -14.81 28.30 10.14
C TYR A 114 -14.11 27.72 11.38
N THR A 115 -13.13 28.46 11.89
CA THR A 115 -12.43 28.12 13.15
C THR A 115 -12.97 29.03 14.27
N PHE A 116 -13.39 28.41 15.37
CA PHE A 116 -13.91 29.11 16.52
C PHE A 116 -12.78 29.69 17.38
N SER A 117 -12.92 30.99 17.74
CA SER A 117 -12.06 31.65 18.74
C SER A 117 -12.51 31.38 20.17
N ASP A 118 -13.80 31.13 20.37
CA ASP A 118 -14.44 31.01 21.67
C ASP A 118 -15.14 29.67 21.84
N SER A 119 -15.31 29.25 23.10
CA SER A 119 -16.01 28.03 23.43
C SER A 119 -17.50 28.27 23.65
N ALA A 120 -18.33 27.25 23.34
CA ALA A 120 -19.76 27.27 23.60
C ALA A 120 -20.24 25.92 24.09
N LYS A 121 -21.16 25.91 25.06
CA LYS A 121 -21.75 24.68 25.58
C LYS A 121 -22.89 24.19 24.68
N LYS A 122 -23.12 22.88 24.68
CA LYS A 122 -24.27 22.28 24.03
C LYS A 122 -25.56 23.01 24.39
N GLY A 123 -26.36 23.35 23.38
CA GLY A 123 -27.61 24.06 23.53
C GLY A 123 -27.49 25.59 23.41
N GLN A 124 -26.31 26.18 23.53
CA GLN A 124 -26.09 27.59 23.35
C GLN A 124 -26.22 28.02 21.89
N THR A 125 -26.70 29.24 21.69
CA THR A 125 -26.74 29.90 20.38
C THR A 125 -25.49 30.73 20.21
N ILE A 126 -24.81 30.53 19.10
CA ILE A 126 -23.58 31.23 18.73
C ILE A 126 -23.79 31.96 17.40
N THR A 127 -23.09 33.08 17.24
CA THR A 127 -23.11 33.85 16.00
C THR A 127 -21.66 33.99 15.51
N PHE A 128 -21.44 33.68 14.24
CA PHE A 128 -20.13 33.80 13.63
C PHE A 128 -20.21 34.40 12.23
N TYR A 129 -19.07 34.86 11.72
CA TYR A 129 -18.97 35.51 10.43
C TYR A 129 -18.27 34.63 9.41
N SER A 130 -18.96 34.28 8.35
CA SER A 130 -18.39 33.49 7.23
C SER A 130 -17.60 34.41 6.28
N HIS A 131 -16.39 34.00 5.88
CA HIS A 131 -15.56 34.78 4.94
C HIS A 131 -16.20 34.90 3.56
N LYS A 132 -16.86 33.85 3.09
CA LYS A 132 -17.59 33.82 1.82
C LYS A 132 -19.10 33.89 2.09
N ARG A 133 -19.85 34.38 1.10
CA ARG A 133 -21.30 34.28 1.14
C ARG A 133 -21.71 32.81 1.09
N GLN A 134 -22.42 32.37 2.09
CA GLN A 134 -22.99 31.03 2.19
C GLN A 134 -24.46 31.07 1.81
N ASN A 135 -25.03 29.91 1.48
CA ASN A 135 -26.46 29.73 1.29
C ASN A 135 -26.93 28.61 2.23
N MET A 136 -27.12 29.00 3.51
CA MET A 136 -27.50 28.06 4.56
C MET A 136 -28.99 28.13 4.83
N LYS A 137 -29.62 26.96 5.00
CA LYS A 137 -31.05 26.88 5.35
C LYS A 137 -31.19 26.69 6.87
N LYS A 138 -32.29 27.22 7.42
CA LYS A 138 -32.68 26.95 8.80
C LYS A 138 -32.79 25.45 9.03
N GLY A 139 -32.21 24.96 10.12
CA GLY A 139 -32.16 23.53 10.46
C GLY A 139 -31.00 22.77 9.83
N GLN A 140 -30.24 23.37 8.93
CA GLN A 140 -29.07 22.71 8.30
C GLN A 140 -28.01 22.38 9.37
N ILE A 141 -27.43 21.20 9.27
CA ILE A 141 -26.37 20.74 10.17
C ILE A 141 -25.02 21.13 9.58
N LEU A 142 -24.14 21.68 10.43
CA LEU A 142 -22.74 21.92 10.12
C LEU A 142 -21.90 20.92 10.92
N ASN A 143 -20.99 20.24 10.22
CA ASN A 143 -20.15 19.21 10.81
C ASN A 143 -18.81 19.79 11.29
N ARG A 144 -18.39 19.38 12.50
CA ARG A 144 -17.05 19.64 13.01
C ARG A 144 -16.07 18.67 12.36
N THR A 145 -15.03 19.20 11.73
CA THR A 145 -13.96 18.45 11.06
C THR A 145 -12.64 18.47 11.84
N ARG A 146 -12.57 19.31 12.91
CA ARG A 146 -11.47 19.33 13.85
C ARG A 146 -11.99 19.60 15.25
N ASN A 147 -11.67 18.73 16.17
CA ASN A 147 -11.96 18.87 17.60
C ASN A 147 -10.65 19.16 18.34
N GLU A 148 -10.43 20.42 18.67
CA GLU A 148 -9.16 20.86 19.28
C GLU A 148 -8.98 20.30 20.69
N SER A 149 -10.07 20.26 21.48
CA SER A 149 -10.02 19.68 22.83
C SER A 149 -9.63 18.20 22.82
N LEU A 150 -10.19 17.42 21.89
CA LEU A 150 -9.84 16.02 21.73
C LEU A 150 -8.38 15.84 21.28
N ILE A 151 -7.91 16.68 20.35
CA ILE A 151 -6.52 16.64 19.88
C ILE A 151 -5.56 16.91 21.04
N ASN A 152 -5.83 17.94 21.85
CA ASN A 152 -5.01 18.26 23.01
C ASN A 152 -5.05 17.12 24.05
N GLU A 153 -6.22 16.54 24.33
CA GLU A 153 -6.34 15.39 25.23
C GLU A 153 -5.48 14.22 24.77
N ILE A 154 -5.51 13.87 23.47
CA ILE A 154 -4.71 12.78 22.89
C ILE A 154 -3.22 13.12 23.01
N HIS A 155 -2.84 14.36 22.75
CA HIS A 155 -1.46 14.79 22.83
C HIS A 155 -0.93 14.67 24.26
N ASP A 156 -1.67 15.16 25.24
CA ASP A 156 -1.26 15.19 26.65
C ASP A 156 -1.25 13.79 27.28
N THR A 157 -2.24 12.97 26.95
CA THR A 157 -2.43 11.66 27.62
C THR A 157 -1.73 10.49 26.94
N ILE A 158 -1.49 10.57 25.61
CA ILE A 158 -0.93 9.47 24.83
C ILE A 158 0.40 9.85 24.18
N ILE A 159 0.43 10.92 23.34
CA ILE A 159 1.60 11.21 22.50
C ILE A 159 2.78 11.72 23.33
N SER A 160 2.51 12.63 24.31
CA SER A 160 3.55 13.21 25.16
C SER A 160 4.07 12.24 26.22
N ARG A 161 3.36 11.13 26.43
CA ARG A 161 3.74 10.13 27.42
C ARG A 161 4.98 9.37 26.98
N LYS A 162 6.09 9.58 27.68
CA LYS A 162 7.31 8.78 27.50
C LYS A 162 7.14 7.47 28.26
N VAL A 163 6.94 6.38 27.56
CA VAL A 163 6.97 5.03 28.12
C VAL A 163 8.44 4.60 28.23
N LYS A 164 8.85 4.17 29.41
CA LYS A 164 10.19 3.67 29.67
C LYS A 164 10.15 2.24 30.20
N GLU A 165 11.17 1.48 29.85
CA GLU A 165 11.35 0.12 30.35
C GLU A 165 11.79 0.14 31.82
N LYS A 166 11.13 -0.68 32.63
CA LYS A 166 11.40 -0.79 34.07
C LYS A 166 12.61 -1.67 34.31
N ILE A 167 13.61 -1.12 35.02
CA ILE A 167 14.85 -1.83 35.39
C ILE A 167 15.03 -1.84 36.90
N ASN A 168 15.73 -2.85 37.40
CA ASN A 168 16.19 -2.89 38.78
C ASN A 168 17.68 -2.51 38.84
N GLY A 169 18.09 -1.84 39.90
CA GLY A 169 19.48 -1.46 40.12
C GLY A 169 19.95 -1.67 41.54
N LYS A 170 21.23 -2.00 41.68
CA LYS A 170 21.93 -2.05 42.97
C LYS A 170 23.26 -1.29 42.89
N LEU A 171 23.40 -0.23 43.70
CA LEU A 171 24.59 0.57 43.78
C LEU A 171 25.26 0.33 45.13
N ILE A 172 26.54 -0.04 45.13
CA ILE A 172 27.35 -0.25 46.33
C ILE A 172 28.51 0.74 46.32
N LEU A 173 28.59 1.55 47.36
CA LEU A 173 29.68 2.51 47.61
C LEU A 173 30.36 2.17 48.93
N SER A 174 31.60 1.72 48.88
CA SER A 174 32.41 1.37 50.04
C SER A 174 33.72 2.17 50.04
N VAL A 175 34.08 2.80 51.16
CA VAL A 175 35.32 3.60 51.26
C VAL A 175 36.54 2.73 50.93
N GLY A 176 37.40 3.21 50.01
CA GLY A 176 38.60 2.53 49.54
C GLY A 176 38.38 1.50 48.44
N GLU A 177 37.13 1.13 48.13
CA GLU A 177 36.78 0.23 47.05
C GLU A 177 36.20 0.98 45.85
N PRO A 178 36.28 0.43 44.63
CA PRO A 178 35.60 1.00 43.47
C PRO A 178 34.08 0.96 43.64
N ALA A 179 33.39 2.01 43.18
CA ALA A 179 31.91 2.02 43.12
C ALA A 179 31.42 0.90 42.22
N LYS A 180 30.38 0.15 42.66
CA LYS A 180 29.78 -0.95 41.88
C LYS A 180 28.33 -0.65 41.60
N LEU A 181 27.93 -0.76 40.34
CA LEU A 181 26.54 -0.63 39.89
C LEU A 181 26.14 -1.85 39.11
N GLU A 182 25.13 -2.54 39.61
CA GLU A 182 24.41 -3.61 38.89
C GLU A 182 23.10 -3.04 38.37
N VAL A 183 22.77 -3.34 37.12
CA VAL A 183 21.45 -3.05 36.50
C VAL A 183 20.92 -4.30 35.85
N VAL A 184 19.62 -4.55 36.05
CA VAL A 184 18.94 -5.77 35.62
C VAL A 184 17.68 -5.41 34.83
N TYR A 185 17.54 -5.98 33.64
CA TYR A 185 16.35 -5.94 32.82
C TYR A 185 16.04 -7.33 32.30
N GLN A 186 14.93 -7.90 32.71
CA GLN A 186 14.53 -9.28 32.38
C GLN A 186 15.67 -10.29 32.67
N ASP A 187 16.24 -10.90 31.63
CA ASP A 187 17.35 -11.87 31.71
C ASP A 187 18.72 -11.25 31.38
N CYS A 188 18.80 -9.92 31.30
CA CYS A 188 20.04 -9.17 31.09
C CYS A 188 20.51 -8.55 32.41
N THR A 189 21.73 -8.85 32.80
CA THR A 189 22.39 -8.24 33.97
C THR A 189 23.71 -7.62 33.54
N VAL A 190 23.92 -6.38 33.93
CA VAL A 190 25.15 -5.63 33.70
C VAL A 190 25.72 -5.19 35.06
N GLU A 191 26.92 -5.58 35.35
CA GLU A 191 27.71 -5.07 36.49
C GLU A 191 28.83 -4.18 35.97
N LEU A 192 28.89 -2.94 36.46
CA LEU A 192 29.95 -2.02 36.12
C LEU A 192 30.70 -1.52 37.38
N ILE A 193 31.99 -1.40 37.21
CA ILE A 193 32.92 -0.88 38.20
C ILE A 193 33.28 0.56 37.82
N GLY A 194 33.07 1.48 38.76
CA GLY A 194 33.40 2.90 38.62
C GLY A 194 34.72 3.29 39.30
N GLU A 195 34.83 4.58 39.59
CA GLU A 195 35.98 5.12 40.30
C GLU A 195 36.02 4.69 41.77
N PRO A 196 37.22 4.69 42.41
CA PRO A 196 37.36 4.41 43.85
C PRO A 196 36.58 5.43 44.69
N VAL A 197 35.84 4.92 45.67
CA VAL A 197 35.07 5.72 46.62
C VAL A 197 36.02 6.25 47.69
N GLN A 198 36.00 7.55 47.93
CA GLN A 198 36.84 8.22 48.92
C GLN A 198 36.12 8.35 50.26
N GLU A 199 36.88 8.53 51.32
CA GLU A 199 36.31 8.93 52.61
C GLU A 199 35.93 10.42 52.58
N ALA A 200 34.74 10.75 53.08
CA ALA A 200 34.28 12.13 53.12
C ALA A 200 35.00 12.96 54.20
N PHE A 201 35.69 14.01 53.80
CA PHE A 201 36.39 14.91 54.73
C PHE A 201 35.44 15.80 55.56
N ASN A 202 34.35 16.29 54.99
CA ASN A 202 33.43 17.23 55.63
C ASN A 202 32.02 16.68 55.79
N GLN A 203 31.39 16.30 54.69
CA GLN A 203 29.99 15.86 54.69
C GLN A 203 29.82 14.59 53.82
N PRO A 204 29.40 13.45 54.44
CA PRO A 204 29.13 12.21 53.71
C PRO A 204 28.00 12.39 52.72
N MET A 205 27.99 11.59 51.66
CA MET A 205 26.89 11.57 50.70
C MET A 205 25.64 10.96 51.33
N GLN A 206 24.53 11.62 51.11
CA GLN A 206 23.21 11.14 51.57
C GLN A 206 22.54 10.27 50.49
N ILE A 207 21.86 9.21 50.94
CA ILE A 207 21.19 8.24 50.06
C ILE A 207 20.20 8.95 49.14
N GLU A 208 19.41 9.87 49.66
CA GLU A 208 18.38 10.59 48.90
C GLU A 208 18.96 11.40 47.74
N ARG A 209 20.17 11.98 47.94
CA ARG A 209 20.88 12.73 46.92
C ARG A 209 21.44 11.82 45.83
N ILE A 210 21.95 10.66 46.21
CA ILE A 210 22.45 9.64 45.28
C ILE A 210 21.28 9.08 44.48
N GLU A 211 20.21 8.66 45.15
CA GLU A 211 19.03 8.12 44.51
C GLU A 211 18.41 9.09 43.49
N LYS A 212 18.24 10.35 43.89
CA LYS A 212 17.76 11.41 42.99
C LYS A 212 18.64 11.55 41.75
N GLN A 213 19.94 11.37 41.88
CA GLN A 213 20.89 11.48 40.76
C GLN A 213 20.85 10.21 39.88
N MET A 214 20.80 9.04 40.48
CA MET A 214 20.72 7.77 39.74
C MET A 214 19.42 7.63 38.95
N ARG A 215 18.29 8.11 39.50
CA ARG A 215 17.00 8.10 38.80
C ARG A 215 16.88 9.08 37.63
N LYS A 216 17.91 9.89 37.35
CA LYS A 216 17.94 10.79 36.18
C LYS A 216 18.29 10.05 34.90
N THR A 217 17.37 9.25 34.40
CA THR A 217 17.52 8.44 33.18
C THR A 217 16.88 9.08 31.93
N GLY A 218 16.68 10.40 31.94
CA GLY A 218 15.87 11.14 30.96
C GLY A 218 16.20 10.90 29.49
N ASN A 219 17.48 10.62 29.17
CA ASN A 219 17.97 10.43 27.81
C ASN A 219 18.09 8.94 27.40
N THR A 220 17.54 8.02 28.19
CA THR A 220 17.56 6.58 27.92
C THR A 220 16.15 6.02 27.88
N GLU A 221 16.00 4.83 27.34
CA GLU A 221 14.73 4.09 27.30
C GLU A 221 14.36 3.45 28.65
N PHE A 222 15.19 3.63 29.70
CA PHE A 222 15.06 2.98 30.98
C PHE A 222 14.65 3.91 32.11
N GLU A 223 13.93 3.37 33.11
CA GLU A 223 13.72 3.99 34.41
C GLU A 223 13.81 2.95 35.53
N PHE A 224 14.43 3.32 36.66
CA PHE A 224 14.55 2.43 37.80
C PHE A 224 13.19 2.24 38.49
N GLU A 225 12.67 1.01 38.49
CA GLU A 225 11.54 0.60 39.31
C GLU A 225 12.01 0.43 40.78
N HIS A 226 13.03 -0.42 40.97
CA HIS A 226 13.69 -0.60 42.25
C HIS A 226 15.15 -0.23 42.13
N LEU A 227 15.64 0.59 43.06
CA LEU A 227 17.03 0.99 43.17
C LEU A 227 17.50 0.85 44.62
N GLN A 228 18.32 -0.17 44.86
CA GLN A 228 18.94 -0.41 46.17
C GLN A 228 20.29 0.33 46.24
N ILE A 229 20.53 1.06 47.35
CA ILE A 229 21.79 1.80 47.53
C ILE A 229 22.37 1.36 48.87
N GLU A 230 23.57 0.83 48.83
CA GLU A 230 24.36 0.41 50.00
C GLU A 230 25.56 1.33 50.18
N LEU A 231 25.65 1.98 51.34
CA LEU A 231 26.77 2.85 51.73
C LEU A 231 27.55 2.22 52.85
N LEU A 232 28.83 1.93 52.67
CA LEU A 232 29.70 1.31 53.65
C LEU A 232 30.82 2.32 54.05
N GLY A 233 30.60 2.99 55.20
CA GLY A 233 31.45 4.08 55.72
C GLY A 233 30.95 5.48 55.33
N ASN A 234 31.76 6.49 55.62
CA ASN A 234 31.50 7.88 55.27
C ASN A 234 31.94 8.15 53.81
N VAL A 235 31.12 7.74 52.87
CA VAL A 235 31.45 7.72 51.45
C VAL A 235 31.39 9.08 50.79
N PHE A 236 32.33 9.32 49.88
CA PHE A 236 32.34 10.43 48.95
C PHE A 236 32.69 9.96 47.55
N LEU A 237 31.90 10.34 46.56
CA LEU A 237 32.14 10.13 45.13
C LEU A 237 31.70 11.38 44.36
N PRO A 238 32.50 11.94 43.44
CA PRO A 238 32.08 13.06 42.63
C PRO A 238 30.80 12.77 41.87
N MET A 239 29.87 13.72 41.81
CA MET A 239 28.60 13.54 41.08
C MET A 239 28.82 13.24 39.60
N GLN A 240 29.91 13.71 39.00
CA GLN A 240 30.29 13.40 37.63
C GLN A 240 30.59 11.90 37.47
N SER A 241 31.36 11.30 38.37
CA SER A 241 31.72 9.88 38.35
C SER A 241 30.47 8.99 38.51
N LEU A 242 29.55 9.39 39.42
CA LEU A 242 28.26 8.71 39.59
C LEU A 242 27.39 8.76 38.31
N ASN A 243 27.35 9.90 37.64
CA ASN A 243 26.64 10.07 36.38
C ASN A 243 27.23 9.23 35.24
N GLU A 244 28.58 9.18 35.18
CA GLU A 244 29.28 8.38 34.17
C GLU A 244 29.04 6.88 34.39
N LEU A 245 29.11 6.42 35.64
CA LEU A 245 28.82 5.03 35.99
C LEU A 245 27.42 4.63 35.57
N ARG A 246 26.41 5.45 35.93
CA ARG A 246 25.02 5.24 35.49
C ARG A 246 24.88 5.19 33.98
N ARG A 247 25.44 6.19 33.26
CA ARG A 247 25.34 6.26 31.79
C ARG A 247 25.96 5.03 31.14
N LYS A 248 27.18 4.67 31.53
CA LYS A 248 27.86 3.48 30.99
C LYS A 248 27.09 2.19 31.28
N ALA A 249 26.47 2.07 32.46
CA ALA A 249 25.66 0.89 32.80
C ALA A 249 24.44 0.77 31.91
N LEU A 250 23.73 1.88 31.67
CA LEU A 250 22.54 1.88 30.83
C LEU A 250 22.87 1.67 29.34
N ASP A 251 23.93 2.29 28.84
CA ASP A 251 24.43 2.09 27.47
C ASP A 251 24.85 0.62 27.24
N THR A 252 25.55 0.01 28.23
CA THR A 252 25.96 -1.39 28.17
C THR A 252 24.75 -2.34 28.21
N LEU A 253 23.75 -2.02 29.03
CA LEU A 253 22.52 -2.79 29.10
C LEU A 253 21.76 -2.76 27.78
N GLU A 254 21.64 -1.58 27.17
CA GLU A 254 21.05 -1.42 25.86
C GLU A 254 21.77 -2.24 24.79
N ASP A 255 23.10 -2.16 24.77
CA ASP A 255 23.92 -2.94 23.84
C ASP A 255 23.74 -4.46 24.02
N GLN A 256 23.67 -4.96 25.26
CA GLN A 256 23.41 -6.38 25.53
C GLN A 256 22.03 -6.82 25.03
N ILE A 257 20.99 -6.01 25.26
CA ILE A 257 19.63 -6.28 24.76
C ILE A 257 19.62 -6.33 23.24
N LEU A 258 20.26 -5.33 22.60
CA LEU A 258 20.31 -5.24 21.14
C LEU A 258 21.12 -6.38 20.51
N GLN A 259 22.19 -6.84 21.16
CA GLN A 259 23.00 -7.96 20.65
C GLN A 259 22.20 -9.27 20.54
N LYS A 260 21.21 -9.50 21.43
CA LYS A 260 20.32 -10.68 21.35
C LYS A 260 19.50 -10.71 20.05
N THR A 261 19.17 -9.56 19.51
CA THR A 261 18.35 -9.41 18.29
C THR A 261 19.16 -9.13 17.04
N ARG A 262 20.44 -8.74 17.16
CA ARG A 262 21.33 -8.50 16.02
C ARG A 262 21.56 -9.79 15.23
N ARG A 263 21.20 -9.75 13.97
CA ARG A 263 21.53 -10.83 13.04
C ARG A 263 23.03 -10.81 12.75
N LYS A 264 23.66 -11.97 12.84
CA LYS A 264 25.04 -12.11 12.32
C LYS A 264 24.98 -11.90 10.82
N SER A 265 25.77 -10.99 10.27
CA SER A 265 25.87 -10.82 8.83
C SER A 265 26.41 -12.13 8.26
N SER A 266 25.61 -12.87 7.54
CA SER A 266 26.11 -13.90 6.65
C SER A 266 26.90 -13.19 5.54
N SER A 267 28.04 -13.73 5.14
CA SER A 267 28.71 -13.29 3.93
C SER A 267 27.70 -13.28 2.79
N THR A 268 27.49 -12.12 2.18
CA THR A 268 26.63 -12.01 1.02
C THR A 268 27.16 -12.97 -0.03
N PRO A 269 26.36 -13.93 -0.52
CA PRO A 269 26.83 -14.80 -1.59
C PRO A 269 27.26 -13.92 -2.75
N LYS A 270 28.50 -14.01 -3.19
CA LYS A 270 28.93 -13.41 -4.45
C LYS A 270 28.24 -14.19 -5.56
N TYR A 271 27.16 -13.65 -6.09
CA TYR A 271 26.55 -14.21 -7.27
C TYR A 271 27.47 -13.90 -8.47
N MET A 272 27.97 -14.94 -9.08
CA MET A 272 28.65 -14.82 -10.36
C MET A 272 27.65 -14.31 -11.40
N GLU A 273 28.03 -13.29 -12.13
CA GLU A 273 27.27 -12.77 -13.26
C GLU A 273 27.45 -13.75 -14.43
N GLU A 274 26.47 -14.55 -14.71
CA GLU A 274 26.37 -15.24 -15.98
C GLU A 274 25.80 -14.25 -17.00
N SER A 275 26.64 -13.75 -17.90
CA SER A 275 26.19 -13.00 -19.05
C SER A 275 25.55 -13.96 -20.04
N VAL A 276 24.26 -13.87 -20.25
CA VAL A 276 23.57 -14.53 -21.36
C VAL A 276 23.88 -13.71 -22.61
N ALA A 277 24.60 -14.30 -23.55
CA ALA A 277 24.87 -13.66 -24.83
C ALA A 277 23.55 -13.48 -25.60
N ALA A 278 23.20 -12.22 -25.86
CA ALA A 278 22.04 -11.87 -26.67
C ALA A 278 22.45 -11.83 -28.14
N ASP A 279 22.02 -12.81 -28.93
CA ASP A 279 22.47 -12.99 -30.31
C ASP A 279 21.47 -12.53 -31.40
N LYS A 280 20.32 -11.92 -31.08
CA LYS A 280 19.38 -11.47 -32.14
C LYS A 280 18.61 -10.20 -31.78
N LYS A 281 18.61 -9.22 -32.72
CA LYS A 281 17.64 -8.12 -32.72
C LYS A 281 16.21 -8.66 -32.73
N CYS A 282 15.37 -8.13 -31.83
CA CYS A 282 13.94 -8.44 -31.81
C CYS A 282 13.26 -7.80 -33.04
N ASN A 283 12.78 -8.62 -33.95
CA ASN A 283 12.07 -8.19 -35.16
C ASN A 283 10.63 -8.72 -35.21
N CYS A 284 9.99 -8.91 -34.07
CA CYS A 284 8.64 -9.47 -34.02
C CYS A 284 7.77 -8.79 -32.95
N PHE A 285 6.46 -8.84 -33.17
CA PHE A 285 5.49 -8.39 -32.22
C PHE A 285 4.76 -9.55 -31.58
N TYR A 286 4.58 -9.47 -30.27
CA TYR A 286 3.61 -10.24 -29.52
C TYR A 286 2.42 -9.35 -29.18
N VAL A 287 1.22 -9.87 -29.24
CA VAL A 287 0.03 -9.04 -29.13
C VAL A 287 -0.97 -9.66 -28.16
N SER A 288 -1.43 -8.86 -27.17
CA SER A 288 -2.54 -9.24 -26.29
C SER A 288 -3.85 -8.67 -26.83
N VAL A 289 -4.90 -9.48 -26.88
CA VAL A 289 -6.24 -9.10 -27.35
C VAL A 289 -7.32 -9.54 -26.37
N GLU A 290 -8.36 -8.73 -26.24
CA GLU A 290 -9.48 -8.91 -25.33
C GLU A 290 -10.83 -9.01 -26.03
N THR A 291 -10.89 -8.75 -27.35
CA THR A 291 -12.12 -8.86 -28.14
C THR A 291 -11.89 -9.62 -29.44
N ARG A 292 -12.98 -10.20 -29.98
CA ARG A 292 -12.95 -10.94 -31.24
C ARG A 292 -12.54 -10.04 -32.41
N GLU A 293 -13.01 -8.79 -32.41
CA GLU A 293 -12.69 -7.81 -33.45
C GLU A 293 -11.19 -7.49 -33.45
N GLN A 294 -10.57 -7.33 -32.27
CA GLN A 294 -9.13 -7.15 -32.14
C GLN A 294 -8.37 -8.36 -32.66
N LEU A 295 -8.79 -9.59 -32.29
CA LEU A 295 -8.18 -10.83 -32.76
C LEU A 295 -8.19 -10.91 -34.29
N LEU A 296 -9.36 -10.70 -34.91
CA LEU A 296 -9.51 -10.76 -36.36
C LEU A 296 -8.65 -9.72 -37.09
N GLU A 297 -8.40 -8.57 -36.47
CA GLU A 297 -7.54 -7.54 -37.06
C GLU A 297 -6.05 -7.92 -36.93
N VAL A 298 -5.64 -8.45 -35.77
CA VAL A 298 -4.27 -8.92 -35.52
C VAL A 298 -3.89 -10.11 -36.40
N LEU A 299 -4.82 -10.99 -36.72
CA LEU A 299 -4.60 -12.13 -37.61
C LEU A 299 -4.20 -11.73 -39.03
N LYS A 300 -4.52 -10.52 -39.47
CA LYS A 300 -4.14 -10.01 -40.80
C LYS A 300 -2.69 -9.49 -40.85
N GLU A 301 -2.06 -9.27 -39.70
CA GLU A 301 -0.74 -8.68 -39.61
C GLU A 301 0.35 -9.77 -39.56
N SER A 302 1.17 -9.83 -40.60
CA SER A 302 2.20 -10.87 -40.75
C SER A 302 3.35 -10.75 -39.74
N SER A 303 3.63 -9.55 -39.24
CA SER A 303 4.70 -9.30 -38.27
C SER A 303 4.38 -9.75 -36.84
N VAL A 304 3.15 -10.13 -36.56
CA VAL A 304 2.75 -10.68 -35.27
C VAL A 304 3.06 -12.17 -35.25
N GLN A 305 3.86 -12.61 -34.28
CA GLN A 305 4.24 -14.03 -34.12
C GLN A 305 3.47 -14.72 -33.00
N ARG A 306 3.10 -13.99 -31.93
CA ARG A 306 2.39 -14.53 -30.77
C ARG A 306 1.16 -13.71 -30.43
N ILE A 307 0.08 -14.40 -30.07
CA ILE A 307 -1.16 -13.79 -29.61
C ILE A 307 -1.45 -14.28 -28.19
N TYR A 308 -1.65 -13.35 -27.25
CA TYR A 308 -2.19 -13.62 -25.93
C TYR A 308 -3.68 -13.35 -25.94
N LEU A 309 -4.49 -14.39 -25.82
CA LEU A 309 -5.94 -14.31 -25.80
C LEU A 309 -6.41 -14.18 -24.35
N ASP A 310 -7.12 -13.09 -24.02
CA ASP A 310 -7.61 -12.89 -22.65
C ASP A 310 -8.69 -13.93 -22.28
N CYS A 311 -8.65 -14.42 -21.01
CA CYS A 311 -9.57 -15.43 -20.50
C CYS A 311 -11.05 -15.09 -20.71
N ASN A 312 -11.45 -13.82 -20.63
CA ASN A 312 -12.84 -13.42 -20.83
C ASN A 312 -13.31 -13.65 -22.27
N LEU A 313 -12.41 -13.57 -23.24
CA LEU A 313 -12.72 -13.90 -24.62
C LEU A 313 -12.68 -15.41 -24.83
N ALA A 314 -11.69 -16.09 -24.25
CA ALA A 314 -11.55 -17.54 -24.28
C ALA A 314 -12.79 -18.20 -23.66
N ASP A 315 -13.28 -17.74 -22.50
CA ASP A 315 -14.47 -18.28 -21.83
C ASP A 315 -15.73 -18.28 -22.71
N ARG A 316 -15.91 -17.26 -23.54
CA ARG A 316 -17.02 -17.23 -24.49
C ARG A 316 -16.88 -18.24 -25.63
N ILE A 317 -15.64 -18.62 -25.91
CA ILE A 317 -15.28 -19.57 -26.94
C ILE A 317 -15.41 -21.00 -26.40
N TRP A 318 -15.23 -21.24 -25.09
CA TRP A 318 -15.39 -22.56 -24.46
C TRP A 318 -16.83 -23.05 -24.39
N GLU A 319 -17.78 -22.14 -24.30
CA GLU A 319 -19.20 -22.46 -24.50
C GLU A 319 -19.53 -22.73 -25.97
N ASN A 320 -18.57 -22.50 -26.87
CA ASN A 320 -18.68 -22.67 -28.30
C ASN A 320 -17.80 -23.88 -28.74
N PRO A 321 -18.33 -24.89 -29.45
CA PRO A 321 -17.55 -26.05 -29.89
C PRO A 321 -16.36 -25.74 -30.82
N ASN A 322 -16.13 -24.47 -31.14
CA ASN A 322 -15.15 -24.02 -32.14
C ASN A 322 -13.85 -23.43 -31.55
N LEU A 323 -13.51 -23.71 -30.28
CA LEU A 323 -12.23 -23.23 -29.71
C LEU A 323 -11.03 -23.76 -30.50
N ASN A 324 -11.03 -25.07 -30.78
CA ASN A 324 -9.94 -25.71 -31.52
C ASN A 324 -9.83 -25.15 -32.95
N ASP A 325 -10.95 -24.91 -33.64
CA ASP A 325 -10.96 -24.30 -34.98
C ASP A 325 -10.36 -22.90 -34.97
N MET A 326 -10.63 -22.12 -33.92
CA MET A 326 -10.02 -20.80 -33.76
C MET A 326 -8.51 -20.90 -33.55
N ILE A 327 -8.06 -21.78 -32.64
CA ILE A 327 -6.64 -22.02 -32.38
C ILE A 327 -5.96 -22.49 -33.67
N GLN A 328 -6.54 -23.45 -34.37
CA GLN A 328 -6.06 -23.94 -35.64
C GLN A 328 -5.95 -22.81 -36.68
N SER A 329 -6.95 -21.92 -36.76
CA SER A 329 -6.92 -20.78 -37.68
C SER A 329 -5.76 -19.80 -37.40
N VAL A 330 -5.28 -19.73 -36.15
CA VAL A 330 -4.10 -18.96 -35.76
C VAL A 330 -2.82 -19.66 -36.21
N HIS A 331 -2.74 -20.99 -35.98
CA HIS A 331 -1.60 -21.82 -36.40
C HIS A 331 -1.43 -21.86 -37.92
N GLU A 332 -2.52 -21.96 -38.68
CA GLU A 332 -2.49 -21.90 -40.15
C GLU A 332 -1.89 -20.57 -40.70
N ARG A 333 -1.85 -19.52 -39.89
CA ARG A 333 -1.22 -18.25 -40.21
C ARG A 333 0.23 -18.15 -39.67
N GLY A 334 0.78 -19.25 -39.20
CA GLY A 334 2.16 -19.34 -38.66
C GLY A 334 2.34 -18.58 -37.34
N LYS A 335 1.29 -18.40 -36.55
CA LYS A 335 1.33 -17.70 -35.27
C LYS A 335 1.11 -18.64 -34.09
N THR A 336 1.67 -18.31 -32.94
CA THR A 336 1.39 -19.01 -31.67
C THR A 336 0.30 -18.28 -30.89
N ILE A 337 -0.48 -19.05 -30.09
CA ILE A 337 -1.57 -18.54 -29.28
C ILE A 337 -1.47 -19.03 -27.85
N TYR A 338 -1.50 -18.11 -26.89
CA TYR A 338 -1.39 -18.35 -25.47
C TYR A 338 -2.64 -17.88 -24.73
N LEU A 339 -3.09 -18.68 -23.76
CA LEU A 339 -4.21 -18.32 -22.90
C LEU A 339 -3.75 -17.33 -21.82
N GLY A 340 -4.32 -16.13 -21.77
CA GLY A 340 -4.12 -15.17 -20.69
C GLY A 340 -5.00 -15.52 -19.49
N MET A 341 -4.40 -15.97 -18.38
CA MET A 341 -5.09 -16.30 -17.14
C MET A 341 -5.69 -15.05 -16.48
N PRO A 342 -6.74 -15.19 -15.60
CA PRO A 342 -7.35 -14.04 -14.93
C PRO A 342 -6.36 -13.22 -14.09
N HIS A 343 -6.57 -11.90 -14.00
CA HIS A 343 -5.78 -11.05 -13.11
C HIS A 343 -5.98 -11.36 -11.62
N ILE A 344 -7.18 -11.83 -11.26
CA ILE A 344 -7.51 -12.28 -9.89
C ILE A 344 -8.01 -13.72 -9.99
N PHE A 345 -7.28 -14.63 -9.35
CA PHE A 345 -7.57 -16.07 -9.32
C PHE A 345 -7.98 -16.48 -7.90
N ARG A 346 -9.25 -16.28 -7.56
CA ARG A 346 -9.83 -16.63 -6.25
C ARG A 346 -10.67 -17.89 -6.33
N THR A 347 -11.33 -18.25 -5.23
CA THR A 347 -12.16 -19.46 -5.10
C THR A 347 -13.10 -19.67 -6.28
N ASP A 348 -13.79 -18.61 -6.74
CA ASP A 348 -14.75 -18.72 -7.86
C ASP A 348 -14.03 -19.00 -9.19
N ALA A 349 -12.86 -18.37 -9.42
CA ALA A 349 -12.03 -18.64 -10.59
C ALA A 349 -11.44 -20.05 -10.51
N ASN A 350 -10.89 -20.44 -9.33
CA ASN A 350 -10.36 -21.77 -9.10
C ASN A 350 -11.43 -22.84 -9.40
N ALA A 351 -12.62 -22.73 -8.82
CA ALA A 351 -13.69 -23.70 -9.03
C ALA A 351 -14.09 -23.81 -10.51
N LYS A 352 -14.12 -22.69 -11.24
CA LYS A 352 -14.38 -22.69 -12.68
C LYS A 352 -13.29 -23.42 -13.45
N TYR A 353 -12.02 -23.12 -13.17
CA TYR A 353 -10.89 -23.77 -13.85
C TYR A 353 -10.78 -25.25 -13.49
N GLU A 354 -11.12 -25.67 -12.26
CA GLU A 354 -11.21 -27.09 -11.88
C GLU A 354 -12.21 -27.84 -12.75
N THR A 355 -13.39 -27.28 -12.99
CA THR A 355 -14.42 -27.94 -13.81
C THR A 355 -14.09 -27.98 -15.29
N CYS A 356 -13.27 -27.05 -15.79
CA CYS A 356 -12.95 -26.90 -17.20
C CYS A 356 -11.51 -27.31 -17.54
N TYR A 357 -10.73 -27.80 -16.56
CA TYR A 357 -9.28 -27.99 -16.72
C TYR A 357 -8.92 -28.83 -17.95
N ALA A 358 -9.49 -30.03 -18.07
CA ALA A 358 -9.23 -30.91 -19.20
C ALA A 358 -9.57 -30.22 -20.54
N HIS A 359 -10.75 -29.64 -20.62
CA HIS A 359 -11.23 -28.98 -21.85
C HIS A 359 -10.37 -27.77 -22.27
N ILE A 360 -9.82 -27.02 -21.28
CA ILE A 360 -8.97 -25.86 -21.54
C ILE A 360 -7.57 -26.30 -21.97
N PHE A 361 -6.96 -27.24 -21.22
CA PHE A 361 -5.55 -27.57 -21.37
C PHE A 361 -5.30 -28.77 -22.30
N GLU A 362 -6.32 -29.49 -22.73
CA GLU A 362 -6.28 -30.41 -23.86
C GLU A 362 -6.40 -29.67 -25.21
N ALA A 363 -6.88 -28.43 -25.23
CA ALA A 363 -6.86 -27.62 -26.43
C ALA A 363 -5.41 -27.31 -26.84
N ALA A 364 -5.19 -27.11 -28.13
CA ALA A 364 -3.86 -26.96 -28.72
C ALA A 364 -3.21 -25.57 -28.45
N TRP A 365 -3.31 -25.07 -27.22
CA TRP A 365 -2.60 -23.86 -26.81
C TRP A 365 -1.09 -24.07 -26.83
N ASP A 366 -0.36 -23.07 -27.33
CA ASP A 366 1.12 -23.09 -27.27
C ASP A 366 1.65 -22.78 -25.86
N GLY A 367 0.82 -22.21 -24.98
CA GLY A 367 1.16 -21.92 -23.61
C GLY A 367 0.14 -21.05 -22.90
N VAL A 368 0.52 -20.57 -21.71
CA VAL A 368 -0.29 -19.68 -20.86
C VAL A 368 0.49 -18.45 -20.42
N LEU A 369 -0.22 -17.32 -20.26
CA LEU A 369 0.28 -16.10 -19.65
C LEU A 369 -0.32 -16.00 -18.25
N ILE A 370 0.49 -16.16 -17.20
CA ILE A 370 0.07 -16.06 -15.81
C ILE A 370 0.24 -14.64 -15.27
N ARG A 371 -0.70 -14.22 -14.40
CA ARG A 371 -0.77 -12.86 -13.83
C ARG A 371 -0.74 -12.83 -12.29
N ASN A 372 -0.67 -13.99 -11.66
CA ASN A 372 -0.63 -14.16 -10.20
C ASN A 372 -0.04 -15.53 -9.84
N TYR A 373 0.38 -15.67 -8.58
CA TYR A 373 0.96 -16.92 -8.07
C TYR A 373 -0.08 -18.03 -7.92
N GLU A 374 -1.34 -17.68 -7.70
CA GLU A 374 -2.44 -18.64 -7.57
C GLU A 374 -2.65 -19.40 -8.88
N SER A 375 -2.65 -18.70 -10.03
CA SER A 375 -2.71 -19.35 -11.35
C SER A 375 -1.50 -20.27 -11.59
N TYR A 376 -0.31 -19.82 -11.19
CA TYR A 376 0.91 -20.64 -11.31
C TYR A 376 0.81 -21.91 -10.48
N GLN A 377 0.41 -21.78 -9.21
CA GLN A 377 0.25 -22.94 -8.33
C GLN A 377 -0.85 -23.88 -8.79
N PHE A 378 -1.95 -23.35 -9.34
CA PHE A 378 -3.01 -24.14 -9.95
C PHE A 378 -2.46 -25.01 -11.10
N LEU A 379 -1.72 -24.43 -12.02
CA LEU A 379 -1.11 -25.14 -13.14
C LEU A 379 -0.14 -26.25 -12.67
N LYS A 380 0.72 -25.94 -11.70
CA LYS A 380 1.65 -26.93 -11.12
C LYS A 380 0.91 -28.09 -10.44
N ALA A 381 -0.13 -27.80 -9.67
CA ALA A 381 -0.92 -28.81 -8.97
C ALA A 381 -1.61 -29.79 -9.93
N HIS A 382 -1.97 -29.32 -11.14
CA HIS A 382 -2.59 -30.14 -12.18
C HIS A 382 -1.58 -30.74 -13.17
N GLY A 383 -0.28 -30.58 -12.91
CA GLY A 383 0.77 -31.17 -13.75
C GLY A 383 0.86 -30.60 -15.17
N TYR A 384 0.51 -29.31 -15.35
CA TYR A 384 0.62 -28.63 -16.64
C TYR A 384 2.05 -28.66 -17.17
N GLN A 385 2.23 -29.14 -18.42
CA GLN A 385 3.53 -29.30 -19.07
C GLN A 385 3.78 -28.30 -20.21
N GLY A 386 2.80 -27.46 -20.52
CA GLY A 386 2.94 -26.45 -21.58
C GLY A 386 3.77 -25.24 -21.15
N ASN A 387 4.08 -24.38 -22.11
CA ASN A 387 4.86 -23.17 -21.87
C ASN A 387 4.14 -22.19 -20.94
N ILE A 388 4.88 -21.58 -20.00
CA ILE A 388 4.37 -20.56 -19.09
C ILE A 388 5.14 -19.25 -19.33
N VAL A 389 4.41 -18.16 -19.52
CA VAL A 389 4.95 -16.80 -19.56
C VAL A 389 4.42 -16.02 -18.36
N THR A 390 5.25 -15.26 -17.68
CA THR A 390 4.82 -14.39 -16.58
C THR A 390 4.52 -12.99 -17.07
N ASP A 391 3.39 -12.41 -16.64
CA ASP A 391 3.02 -11.03 -17.01
C ASP A 391 3.70 -9.99 -16.10
N TYR A 392 3.72 -8.72 -16.53
CA TYR A 392 4.40 -7.60 -15.87
C TYR A 392 4.00 -7.39 -14.39
N ASN A 393 2.78 -7.76 -14.03
CA ASN A 393 2.24 -7.60 -12.66
C ASN A 393 2.76 -8.66 -11.66
N LEU A 394 3.62 -9.58 -12.08
CA LEU A 394 4.42 -10.43 -11.18
C LEU A 394 5.73 -9.75 -10.73
N TYR A 395 5.93 -8.49 -11.08
CA TYR A 395 6.89 -7.54 -10.53
C TYR A 395 8.33 -8.03 -10.42
N GLN A 396 8.94 -8.38 -11.55
CA GLN A 396 10.34 -8.79 -11.61
C GLN A 396 11.28 -7.58 -11.62
N PHE A 397 11.33 -6.85 -10.51
CA PHE A 397 12.07 -5.59 -10.37
C PHE A 397 13.59 -5.73 -10.32
N ASN A 398 14.10 -6.95 -10.24
CA ASN A 398 15.54 -7.19 -10.14
C ASN A 398 15.93 -8.57 -10.68
N ARG A 399 17.23 -8.75 -10.89
CA ARG A 399 17.79 -10.01 -11.42
C ARG A 399 17.47 -11.23 -10.55
N TYR A 400 17.28 -11.09 -9.24
CA TYR A 400 16.96 -12.22 -8.35
C TYR A 400 15.53 -12.72 -8.57
N ALA A 401 14.57 -11.81 -8.70
CA ALA A 401 13.20 -12.17 -9.05
C ALA A 401 13.14 -12.84 -10.42
N LYS A 402 13.91 -12.35 -11.41
CA LYS A 402 14.04 -12.99 -12.73
C LYS A 402 14.63 -14.40 -12.63
N LYS A 403 15.72 -14.58 -11.86
CA LYS A 403 16.34 -15.89 -11.62
C LYS A 403 15.40 -16.88 -10.94
N PHE A 404 14.52 -16.42 -10.06
CA PHE A 404 13.48 -17.27 -9.46
C PHE A 404 12.60 -17.88 -10.55
N TRP A 405 12.05 -17.08 -11.44
CA TRP A 405 11.19 -17.57 -12.50
C TRP A 405 11.92 -18.45 -13.52
N MET A 406 13.18 -18.17 -13.80
CA MET A 406 14.00 -19.06 -14.66
C MET A 406 14.20 -20.43 -14.02
N LYS A 407 14.35 -20.53 -12.68
CA LYS A 407 14.41 -21.82 -11.99
C LYS A 407 13.09 -22.57 -12.01
N GLU A 408 11.97 -21.84 -12.10
CA GLU A 408 10.64 -22.42 -12.25
C GLU A 408 10.34 -22.79 -13.72
N GLU A 409 11.35 -22.74 -14.60
CA GLU A 409 11.30 -23.14 -16.00
C GLU A 409 10.24 -22.42 -16.84
N VAL A 410 9.94 -21.14 -16.52
CA VAL A 410 9.07 -20.33 -17.38
C VAL A 410 9.77 -19.99 -18.69
N GLU A 411 9.03 -20.03 -19.80
CA GLU A 411 9.56 -19.75 -21.14
C GLU A 411 10.07 -18.33 -21.29
N ALA A 412 9.33 -17.38 -20.74
CA ALA A 412 9.64 -15.96 -20.81
C ALA A 412 8.99 -15.21 -19.65
N THR A 413 9.48 -14.00 -19.44
CA THR A 413 8.91 -13.05 -18.49
C THR A 413 8.47 -11.77 -19.19
N THR A 414 7.63 -10.93 -18.55
CA THR A 414 7.32 -9.61 -19.06
C THR A 414 7.93 -8.56 -18.13
N ALA A 415 8.62 -7.58 -18.69
CA ALA A 415 9.25 -6.50 -17.97
C ALA A 415 8.19 -5.67 -17.19
N PRO A 416 8.48 -5.25 -15.95
CA PRO A 416 7.60 -4.38 -15.18
C PRO A 416 7.36 -3.04 -15.88
N LEU A 417 6.12 -2.56 -15.82
CA LEU A 417 5.72 -1.27 -16.41
C LEU A 417 6.23 -0.06 -15.62
N GLU A 418 6.68 -0.26 -14.40
CA GLU A 418 7.12 0.77 -13.47
C GLU A 418 8.61 1.11 -13.58
N LEU A 419 9.40 0.26 -14.21
CA LEU A 419 10.84 0.51 -14.39
C LEU A 419 11.11 1.47 -15.53
N ASN A 420 12.11 2.37 -15.34
CA ASN A 420 12.60 3.22 -16.40
C ASN A 420 13.66 2.52 -17.27
N TYR A 421 14.08 3.17 -18.35
CA TYR A 421 15.06 2.63 -19.29
C TYR A 421 16.36 2.15 -18.62
N ASN A 422 16.93 2.92 -17.69
CA ASN A 422 18.17 2.53 -17.01
C ASN A 422 17.98 1.31 -16.11
N GLU A 423 16.90 1.26 -15.36
CA GLU A 423 16.54 0.13 -14.51
C GLU A 423 16.26 -1.14 -15.32
N LEU A 424 15.55 -1.00 -16.46
CA LEU A 424 15.32 -2.11 -17.40
C LEU A 424 16.62 -2.66 -17.95
N ARG A 425 17.57 -1.78 -18.31
CA ARG A 425 18.91 -2.19 -18.76
C ARG A 425 19.69 -2.95 -17.68
N GLU A 426 19.59 -2.54 -16.42
CA GLU A 426 20.21 -3.24 -15.30
C GLU A 426 19.61 -4.64 -15.06
N VAL A 427 18.30 -4.79 -15.23
CA VAL A 427 17.60 -6.08 -15.10
C VAL A 427 17.94 -7.02 -16.27
N GLY A 428 18.14 -6.48 -17.46
CA GLY A 428 18.33 -7.20 -18.72
C GLY A 428 17.01 -7.75 -19.28
N LEU A 429 16.77 -7.64 -20.57
CA LEU A 429 15.50 -8.02 -21.20
C LEU A 429 15.59 -9.18 -22.22
N GLU A 430 16.71 -9.87 -22.31
CA GLU A 430 16.96 -10.91 -23.31
C GLU A 430 15.97 -12.09 -23.26
N SER A 431 15.45 -12.37 -22.06
CA SER A 431 14.40 -13.38 -21.82
C SER A 431 13.04 -12.76 -21.45
N SER A 432 12.91 -11.43 -21.61
CA SER A 432 11.71 -10.71 -21.21
C SER A 432 11.06 -9.98 -22.37
N GLU A 433 9.73 -9.99 -22.39
CA GLU A 433 8.95 -9.15 -23.30
C GLU A 433 8.87 -7.73 -22.74
N LEU A 434 8.85 -6.73 -23.61
CA LEU A 434 8.64 -5.33 -23.25
C LEU A 434 7.29 -4.86 -23.79
N VAL A 435 6.39 -4.42 -22.92
CA VAL A 435 5.14 -3.77 -23.35
C VAL A 435 5.46 -2.37 -23.86
N VAL A 436 5.26 -2.18 -25.16
CA VAL A 436 5.57 -0.91 -25.85
C VAL A 436 4.32 -0.11 -26.21
N TYR A 437 3.14 -0.76 -26.18
CA TYR A 437 1.85 -0.13 -26.43
C TYR A 437 0.77 -0.71 -25.50
N GLY A 438 -0.14 0.14 -25.01
CA GLY A 438 -1.42 -0.26 -24.39
C GLY A 438 -1.91 0.65 -23.29
N HIS A 439 -3.20 0.55 -22.98
CA HIS A 439 -3.77 1.15 -21.78
C HIS A 439 -3.38 0.34 -20.55
N VAL A 440 -2.62 0.98 -19.66
CA VAL A 440 -2.13 0.33 -18.44
C VAL A 440 -3.25 0.18 -17.42
N PRO A 441 -3.43 -1.00 -16.78
CA PRO A 441 -4.28 -1.13 -15.62
C PRO A 441 -3.78 -0.26 -14.46
N MET A 442 -4.55 0.77 -14.11
CA MET A 442 -4.28 1.61 -12.93
C MET A 442 -4.74 0.95 -11.65
N MET A 443 -5.78 0.13 -11.76
CA MET A 443 -6.33 -0.62 -10.62
C MET A 443 -7.01 -1.90 -11.10
N VAL A 444 -6.69 -3.01 -10.45
CA VAL A 444 -7.43 -4.27 -10.53
C VAL A 444 -8.12 -4.46 -9.18
N SER A 445 -9.45 -4.45 -9.16
CA SER A 445 -10.22 -4.38 -7.93
C SER A 445 -11.36 -5.39 -7.89
N ALA A 446 -11.46 -6.13 -6.78
CA ALA A 446 -12.62 -6.95 -6.48
C ALA A 446 -13.85 -6.11 -6.06
N GLN A 447 -13.67 -4.82 -5.80
CA GLN A 447 -14.76 -3.88 -5.55
C GLN A 447 -15.39 -3.46 -6.87
N CYS A 448 -16.55 -4.03 -7.18
CA CYS A 448 -17.23 -3.79 -8.44
C CYS A 448 -17.88 -2.41 -8.50
N VAL A 449 -17.49 -1.58 -9.48
CA VAL A 449 -18.04 -0.23 -9.70
C VAL A 449 -19.56 -0.31 -9.97
N THR A 450 -19.99 -1.17 -10.88
CA THR A 450 -21.43 -1.34 -11.21
C THR A 450 -22.23 -1.75 -9.99
N LYS A 451 -21.76 -2.78 -9.24
CA LYS A 451 -22.46 -3.23 -8.03
C LYS A 451 -22.56 -2.14 -6.97
N THR A 452 -21.53 -1.29 -6.87
CA THR A 452 -21.49 -0.20 -5.90
C THR A 452 -22.50 0.90 -6.22
N VAL A 453 -22.63 1.27 -7.49
CA VAL A 453 -23.48 2.40 -7.93
C VAL A 453 -24.92 1.97 -8.16
N SER A 454 -25.15 0.91 -8.93
CA SER A 454 -26.48 0.54 -9.45
C SER A 454 -26.94 -0.90 -9.13
N GLY A 455 -26.16 -1.63 -8.34
CA GLY A 455 -26.42 -3.06 -8.07
C GLY A 455 -25.81 -3.99 -9.12
N CYS A 456 -25.66 -5.28 -8.75
CA CYS A 456 -25.07 -6.27 -9.64
C CYS A 456 -26.07 -6.72 -10.71
N ARG A 457 -25.76 -6.51 -11.99
CA ARG A 457 -26.55 -6.98 -13.14
C ARG A 457 -25.83 -8.08 -13.93
N LYS A 458 -24.58 -8.45 -13.54
CA LYS A 458 -23.69 -9.37 -14.28
C LYS A 458 -23.50 -8.96 -15.74
N GLU A 459 -23.57 -7.67 -16.03
CA GLU A 459 -23.36 -7.13 -17.37
C GLU A 459 -21.86 -6.98 -17.64
N LYS A 460 -21.36 -7.73 -18.61
CA LYS A 460 -20.01 -7.56 -19.14
C LYS A 460 -19.98 -6.31 -20.00
N GLY A 461 -18.90 -5.53 -19.91
CA GLY A 461 -18.77 -4.33 -20.75
C GLY A 461 -17.71 -3.37 -20.22
N ILE A 462 -17.57 -2.28 -20.94
CA ILE A 462 -16.69 -1.17 -20.61
C ILE A 462 -17.55 0.00 -20.17
N LEU A 463 -17.29 0.52 -18.98
CA LEU A 463 -17.87 1.76 -18.45
C LEU A 463 -16.83 2.86 -18.58
N VAL A 464 -17.28 4.11 -18.59
CA VAL A 464 -16.41 5.28 -18.57
C VAL A 464 -16.62 6.03 -17.25
N MET A 465 -15.55 6.21 -16.50
CA MET A 465 -15.51 7.09 -15.32
C MET A 465 -14.80 8.38 -15.69
N LYS A 466 -15.27 9.51 -15.14
CA LYS A 466 -14.62 10.81 -15.31
C LYS A 466 -14.09 11.32 -13.98
N ASP A 467 -12.88 11.82 -13.99
CA ASP A 467 -12.31 12.50 -12.83
C ASP A 467 -12.77 13.98 -12.74
N ARG A 468 -12.29 14.71 -11.74
CA ARG A 468 -12.58 16.14 -11.55
C ARG A 468 -12.05 17.05 -12.68
N TYR A 469 -11.14 16.55 -13.51
CA TYR A 469 -10.57 17.23 -14.67
C TYR A 469 -11.23 16.80 -15.99
N GLN A 470 -12.33 16.03 -15.93
CA GLN A 470 -13.07 15.46 -17.07
C GLN A 470 -12.23 14.46 -17.90
N LYS A 471 -11.15 13.90 -17.34
CA LYS A 471 -10.41 12.81 -17.99
C LYS A 471 -11.19 11.52 -17.88
N GLU A 472 -11.26 10.78 -18.97
CA GLU A 472 -12.02 9.53 -19.08
C GLU A 472 -11.13 8.33 -18.76
N PHE A 473 -11.59 7.49 -17.84
CA PHE A 473 -10.95 6.24 -17.45
C PHE A 473 -11.89 5.09 -17.81
N PHE A 474 -11.38 4.14 -18.56
CA PHE A 474 -12.15 2.97 -18.96
C PHE A 474 -12.17 1.94 -17.83
N VAL A 475 -13.35 1.43 -17.50
CA VAL A 475 -13.56 0.40 -16.48
C VAL A 475 -14.11 -0.83 -17.13
N LYS A 476 -13.35 -1.90 -17.18
CA LYS A 476 -13.79 -3.20 -17.72
C LYS A 476 -14.33 -4.08 -16.61
N ASN A 477 -15.59 -4.55 -16.77
CA ASN A 477 -16.22 -5.49 -15.86
C ASN A 477 -15.89 -6.93 -16.26
N ASN A 478 -15.14 -7.63 -15.39
CA ASN A 478 -14.84 -9.06 -15.56
C ASN A 478 -15.80 -9.87 -14.67
N CYS A 479 -17.05 -10.00 -15.12
CA CYS A 479 -18.15 -10.55 -14.32
C CYS A 479 -18.00 -12.03 -13.99
N ASP A 480 -17.34 -12.81 -14.84
CA ASP A 480 -17.11 -14.25 -14.62
C ASP A 480 -16.16 -14.51 -13.45
N TYR A 481 -15.29 -13.55 -13.15
CA TYR A 481 -14.31 -13.60 -12.07
C TYR A 481 -14.55 -12.55 -10.97
N CYS A 482 -15.63 -11.77 -11.10
CA CYS A 482 -16.09 -10.77 -10.12
C CYS A 482 -15.04 -9.72 -9.73
N TYR A 483 -14.35 -9.12 -10.72
CA TYR A 483 -13.44 -7.98 -10.53
C TYR A 483 -13.58 -6.95 -11.66
N ASN A 484 -13.07 -5.74 -11.42
CA ASN A 484 -12.95 -4.69 -12.44
C ASN A 484 -11.48 -4.37 -12.72
N ILE A 485 -11.20 -3.95 -13.94
CA ILE A 485 -9.95 -3.30 -14.31
C ILE A 485 -10.26 -1.87 -14.69
N ILE A 486 -9.58 -0.92 -14.04
CA ILE A 486 -9.63 0.50 -14.39
C ILE A 486 -8.36 0.80 -15.15
N TYR A 487 -8.50 1.18 -16.42
CA TYR A 487 -7.38 1.50 -17.30
C TYR A 487 -7.04 2.98 -17.25
N ASN A 488 -5.78 3.31 -17.52
CA ASN A 488 -5.34 4.69 -17.69
C ASN A 488 -6.10 5.36 -18.85
N SER A 489 -6.33 6.66 -18.74
CA SER A 489 -7.00 7.47 -19.77
C SER A 489 -6.25 7.48 -21.09
N LEU A 490 -4.92 7.41 -21.06
CA LEU A 490 -4.06 7.44 -22.22
C LEU A 490 -3.27 6.13 -22.35
N PRO A 491 -3.09 5.60 -23.57
CA PRO A 491 -2.22 4.45 -23.79
C PRO A 491 -0.74 4.83 -23.65
N ILE A 492 0.07 3.88 -23.22
CA ILE A 492 1.52 3.94 -23.42
C ILE A 492 1.78 3.82 -24.92
N VAL A 493 2.66 4.69 -25.46
CA VAL A 493 3.22 4.57 -26.80
C VAL A 493 4.71 4.91 -26.73
N LEU A 494 5.55 4.01 -27.23
CA LEU A 494 7.02 4.15 -27.18
C LEU A 494 7.67 4.20 -28.57
N THR A 495 6.96 4.61 -29.61
CA THR A 495 7.50 4.68 -30.99
C THR A 495 8.57 5.76 -31.14
N ASP A 496 8.61 6.76 -30.29
CA ASP A 496 9.64 7.79 -30.21
C ASP A 496 10.87 7.36 -29.39
N GLN A 497 10.84 6.18 -28.76
CA GLN A 497 11.93 5.59 -27.95
C GLN A 497 12.57 4.38 -28.66
N LYS A 498 12.60 4.42 -30.01
CA LYS A 498 13.08 3.28 -30.82
C LYS A 498 14.49 2.87 -30.48
N GLN A 499 15.41 3.84 -30.35
CA GLN A 499 16.81 3.55 -30.06
C GLN A 499 16.98 2.87 -28.72
N GLU A 500 16.35 3.39 -27.68
CA GLU A 500 16.41 2.84 -26.33
C GLU A 500 15.83 1.41 -26.27
N ILE A 501 14.75 1.15 -27.01
CA ILE A 501 14.15 -0.19 -27.09
C ILE A 501 15.08 -1.16 -27.83
N GLU A 502 15.71 -0.72 -28.92
CA GLU A 502 16.68 -1.54 -29.65
C GLU A 502 17.93 -1.86 -28.81
N GLU A 503 18.39 -0.92 -27.98
CA GLU A 503 19.49 -1.11 -27.03
C GLU A 503 19.16 -2.08 -25.89
N LEU A 504 17.90 -2.10 -25.44
CA LEU A 504 17.43 -3.04 -24.41
C LEU A 504 17.33 -4.49 -24.90
N MET A 505 17.28 -4.72 -26.19
CA MET A 505 17.18 -6.05 -26.84
C MET A 505 16.14 -6.98 -26.18
N PRO A 506 14.86 -6.55 -26.03
CA PRO A 506 13.86 -7.42 -25.44
C PRO A 506 13.63 -8.67 -26.30
N LYS A 507 13.23 -9.79 -25.65
CA LYS A 507 12.83 -11.02 -26.36
C LYS A 507 11.76 -10.74 -27.43
N ALA A 508 10.80 -9.88 -27.10
CA ALA A 508 9.75 -9.41 -28.01
C ALA A 508 9.21 -8.04 -27.58
N MET A 509 8.71 -7.26 -28.53
CA MET A 509 7.90 -6.07 -28.29
C MET A 509 6.43 -6.48 -28.17
N ARG A 510 5.78 -6.17 -27.04
CA ARG A 510 4.38 -6.53 -26.82
C ARG A 510 3.45 -5.33 -26.99
N LEU A 511 2.45 -5.49 -27.86
CA LEU A 511 1.33 -4.56 -28.04
C LEU A 511 0.12 -5.09 -27.30
N GLN A 512 -0.40 -4.34 -26.35
CA GLN A 512 -1.51 -4.76 -25.50
C GLN A 512 -2.79 -4.02 -25.86
N PHE A 513 -3.70 -4.66 -26.60
CA PHE A 513 -5.01 -4.12 -26.93
C PHE A 513 -6.04 -4.55 -25.90
N THR A 514 -6.76 -3.57 -25.34
CA THR A 514 -7.74 -3.76 -24.26
C THR A 514 -9.09 -3.15 -24.62
N VAL A 515 -9.14 -1.81 -24.70
CA VAL A 515 -10.38 -1.03 -24.96
C VAL A 515 -10.47 -0.51 -26.38
N GLU A 516 -9.45 -0.71 -27.19
CA GLU A 516 -9.33 -0.20 -28.53
C GLU A 516 -10.31 -0.88 -29.49
N LYS A 517 -10.88 -0.08 -30.39
CA LYS A 517 -11.65 -0.57 -31.53
C LYS A 517 -10.73 -1.05 -32.65
N LYS A 518 -11.26 -1.90 -33.55
CA LYS A 518 -10.52 -2.50 -34.68
C LYS A 518 -9.69 -1.49 -35.49
N ASP A 519 -10.23 -0.28 -35.75
CA ASP A 519 -9.55 0.73 -36.56
C ASP A 519 -8.34 1.31 -35.84
N THR A 520 -8.42 1.46 -34.52
CA THR A 520 -7.26 1.87 -33.69
C THR A 520 -6.21 0.77 -33.65
N VAL A 521 -6.62 -0.50 -33.52
CA VAL A 521 -5.71 -1.66 -33.58
C VAL A 521 -4.91 -1.63 -34.90
N ARG A 522 -5.58 -1.44 -36.03
CA ARG A 522 -4.95 -1.37 -37.34
C ARG A 522 -3.92 -0.23 -37.40
N LYS A 523 -4.33 0.98 -37.02
CA LYS A 523 -3.43 2.15 -37.01
C LYS A 523 -2.18 1.95 -36.18
N VAL A 524 -2.35 1.34 -35.00
CA VAL A 524 -1.21 1.04 -34.11
C VAL A 524 -0.28 0.00 -34.72
N LEU A 525 -0.81 -1.10 -35.24
CA LEU A 525 -0.02 -2.13 -35.93
C LEU A 525 0.78 -1.53 -37.10
N ASP A 526 0.14 -0.73 -37.96
CA ASP A 526 0.80 -0.06 -39.08
C ASP A 526 1.90 0.90 -38.61
N LEU A 527 1.66 1.67 -37.53
CA LEU A 527 2.65 2.57 -36.93
C LEU A 527 3.88 1.80 -36.41
N TYR A 528 3.68 0.75 -35.61
CA TYR A 528 4.78 -0.02 -35.05
C TYR A 528 5.56 -0.78 -36.13
N ARG A 529 4.87 -1.36 -37.11
CA ARG A 529 5.51 -1.97 -38.27
C ARG A 529 6.39 -0.98 -39.03
N ALA A 530 5.87 0.22 -39.33
CA ALA A 530 6.62 1.27 -40.03
C ALA A 530 7.88 1.67 -39.25
N VAL A 531 7.79 1.93 -37.96
CA VAL A 531 8.91 2.38 -37.14
C VAL A 531 9.95 1.29 -36.92
N PHE A 532 9.54 0.11 -36.46
CA PHE A 532 10.47 -0.93 -35.99
C PHE A 532 10.90 -1.94 -37.04
N LEU A 533 10.04 -2.24 -38.02
CA LEU A 533 10.33 -3.27 -39.02
C LEU A 533 10.69 -2.70 -40.40
N GLN A 534 10.11 -1.55 -40.78
CA GLN A 534 10.42 -0.87 -42.04
C GLN A 534 11.46 0.24 -41.84
N ASN A 535 12.03 0.35 -40.67
CA ASN A 535 13.09 1.27 -40.31
C ASN A 535 12.80 2.75 -40.59
N GLN A 536 11.52 3.16 -40.53
CA GLN A 536 11.14 4.56 -40.59
C GLN A 536 11.65 5.31 -39.36
N ALA A 537 11.76 6.64 -39.47
CA ALA A 537 12.19 7.49 -38.36
C ALA A 537 11.24 7.30 -37.13
N ALA A 538 11.85 7.35 -35.96
CA ALA A 538 11.09 7.39 -34.70
C ALA A 538 10.15 8.60 -34.71
N ARG A 539 8.88 8.40 -34.37
CA ARG A 539 7.88 9.47 -34.41
C ARG A 539 6.84 9.31 -33.32
N GLU A 540 6.30 10.40 -32.86
CA GLU A 540 5.13 10.42 -32.01
C GLU A 540 3.88 10.01 -32.82
N PRO A 541 2.92 9.32 -32.17
CA PRO A 541 1.67 8.96 -32.81
C PRO A 541 0.76 10.19 -32.98
N ASP A 542 -0.15 10.13 -33.94
CA ASP A 542 -1.22 11.12 -34.11
C ASP A 542 -2.40 10.80 -33.15
N MET A 543 -2.10 10.75 -31.86
CA MET A 543 -3.07 10.55 -30.77
C MET A 543 -2.49 11.02 -29.43
N GLU A 544 -3.35 11.37 -28.47
CA GLU A 544 -2.89 11.60 -27.10
C GLU A 544 -2.31 10.30 -26.50
N PHE A 545 -1.14 10.36 -25.88
CA PHE A 545 -0.45 9.20 -25.33
C PHE A 545 0.40 9.55 -24.10
N THR A 546 0.93 8.53 -23.44
CA THR A 546 1.94 8.65 -22.39
C THR A 546 3.11 7.71 -22.65
N ARG A 547 4.28 8.06 -22.13
CA ARG A 547 5.44 7.14 -22.12
C ARG A 547 5.48 6.28 -20.84
N GLY A 548 4.45 6.36 -20.00
CA GLY A 548 4.42 5.67 -18.72
C GLY A 548 5.63 6.04 -17.85
N HIS A 549 6.23 5.03 -17.22
CA HIS A 549 7.42 5.19 -16.39
C HIS A 549 8.74 5.06 -17.16
N PHE A 550 8.72 4.76 -18.44
CA PHE A 550 9.90 4.42 -19.24
C PHE A 550 11.04 5.46 -19.14
N LYS A 551 10.72 6.77 -19.07
CA LYS A 551 11.73 7.83 -18.89
C LYS A 551 12.00 8.20 -17.43
N ARG A 552 11.00 8.13 -16.54
CA ARG A 552 11.10 8.74 -15.21
C ARG A 552 11.19 7.73 -14.06
N GLY A 553 10.72 6.49 -14.28
CA GLY A 553 10.54 5.51 -13.22
C GLY A 553 9.45 5.90 -12.21
N ILE A 554 9.45 5.21 -11.10
CA ILE A 554 8.62 5.54 -9.93
C ILE A 554 9.50 6.38 -9.00
N LYS A 555 9.15 7.64 -8.79
CA LYS A 555 9.80 8.54 -7.82
C LYS A 555 8.92 8.72 -6.59
#